data_0f3fbd2d3eb4a13ecfc5175ac297051d
#
_entry.id   0f3fbd2d3eb4a13ecfc5175ac297051d
#
_cell.length_a   1.000
_cell.length_b   1.000
_cell.length_c   1.000
_cell.angle_alpha   90.00
_cell.angle_beta   90.00
_cell.angle_gamma   90.00
#
_symmetry.space_group_name_H-M   'P 1'
#
loop_
_entity.id
_entity.type
_entity.pdbx_description
1 polymer ?
#
loop_
_entity_poly.entity_id
_entity_poly.type
_entity_poly.pdbx_seq_one_letter_code
_entity_poly.pdbx_strand_id
1 'polypeptide(L)'
;QMCIRDRIYFDFSGYSDMAIGLGKMFGFEFNMNFNYPYVSKSITEFWRRWHISLSSWFRDYVYIPLGGNRVSKIKHIRNLLIVWFLTGLWHGAAWNFVAWGLYYGVILIIEKYLLSPVLDRLPDVVRHIYSIVLVVIGWVLFFSSSFGQAADYIRVMFGAGAHGFADRESMYLLTSNLILWLILIFGSTPLVHFRYEHMLRSKKWNTTIINSVVYAALFIVCIAYLVTETYNPFLYFRF
;
A
#
# COMPACT_ATOMS: atom_id res chain seq x y z
N GLN A 1 7.30 -17.09 0.81
CA GLN A 1 6.30 -16.14 0.28
C GLN A 1 6.73 -14.74 0.66
N MET A 2 7.03 -13.89 -0.33
CA MET A 2 7.26 -12.47 -0.07
C MET A 2 6.10 -11.91 0.75
N CYS A 3 6.40 -10.98 1.65
CA CYS A 3 5.38 -10.35 2.47
C CYS A 3 4.29 -9.76 1.56
N ILE A 4 3.04 -10.19 1.72
CA ILE A 4 1.88 -9.74 0.93
C ILE A 4 1.83 -8.21 0.84
N ARG A 5 2.15 -7.53 1.94
CA ARG A 5 2.23 -6.08 2.06
C ARG A 5 3.14 -5.44 1.00
N ASP A 6 4.38 -5.94 0.93
CA ASP A 6 5.41 -5.32 0.08
C ASP A 6 5.11 -5.62 -1.39
N ARG A 7 4.66 -6.85 -1.68
CA ARG A 7 4.29 -7.25 -3.03
C ARG A 7 3.13 -6.41 -3.57
N ILE A 8 2.02 -6.24 -2.84
CA ILE A 8 0.88 -5.42 -3.27
C ILE A 8 1.33 -3.97 -3.53
N TYR A 9 2.21 -3.43 -2.69
CA TYR A 9 2.68 -2.07 -2.86
C TYR A 9 3.57 -1.91 -4.08
N PHE A 10 4.63 -2.71 -4.20
CA PHE A 10 5.61 -2.53 -5.26
C PHE A 10 5.06 -2.91 -6.63
N ASP A 11 4.23 -3.95 -6.74
CA ASP A 11 3.57 -4.29 -8.00
C ASP A 11 2.72 -3.11 -8.50
N PHE A 12 1.93 -2.51 -7.64
CA PHE A 12 1.01 -1.45 -8.06
C PHE A 12 1.68 -0.07 -8.13
N SER A 13 2.54 0.30 -7.18
CA SER A 13 3.25 1.57 -7.24
C SER A 13 4.23 1.62 -8.42
N GLY A 14 4.96 0.54 -8.66
CA GLY A 14 5.87 0.45 -9.80
C GLY A 14 5.14 0.57 -11.14
N TYR A 15 4.02 -0.13 -11.30
CA TYR A 15 3.15 0.03 -12.48
C TYR A 15 2.67 1.48 -12.65
N SER A 16 2.22 2.10 -11.57
CA SER A 16 1.73 3.49 -11.58
C SER A 16 2.84 4.48 -11.98
N ASP A 17 4.05 4.29 -11.43
CA ASP A 17 5.19 5.16 -11.74
C ASP A 17 5.67 4.98 -13.19
N MET A 18 5.65 3.74 -13.71
CA MET A 18 5.92 3.48 -15.13
C MET A 18 4.88 4.18 -16.03
N ALA A 19 3.59 4.10 -15.68
CA ALA A 19 2.53 4.77 -16.44
C ALA A 19 2.69 6.29 -16.41
N ILE A 20 3.06 6.89 -15.27
CA ILE A 20 3.37 8.32 -15.14
C ILE A 20 4.57 8.69 -16.02
N GLY A 21 5.64 7.88 -15.97
CA GLY A 21 6.84 8.10 -16.77
C GLY A 21 6.56 8.06 -18.28
N LEU A 22 5.84 7.06 -18.75
CA LEU A 22 5.42 6.93 -20.14
C LEU A 22 4.51 8.08 -20.56
N GLY A 23 3.54 8.47 -19.72
CA GLY A 23 2.67 9.61 -19.99
C GLY A 23 3.47 10.89 -20.20
N LYS A 24 4.48 11.16 -19.36
CA LYS A 24 5.37 12.32 -19.52
C LYS A 24 6.14 12.31 -20.85
N MET A 25 6.55 11.14 -21.34
CA MET A 25 7.20 11.04 -22.66
C MET A 25 6.28 11.46 -23.81
N PHE A 26 4.95 11.30 -23.66
CA PHE A 26 3.94 11.75 -24.59
C PHE A 26 3.37 13.15 -24.29
N GLY A 27 3.93 13.85 -23.30
CA GLY A 27 3.48 15.20 -22.91
C GLY A 27 2.26 15.23 -22.00
N PHE A 28 1.85 14.08 -21.43
CA PHE A 28 0.75 14.00 -20.46
C PHE A 28 1.29 14.06 -19.02
N GLU A 29 0.64 14.82 -18.16
CA GLU A 29 0.92 14.86 -16.73
C GLU A 29 -0.15 14.06 -15.97
N PHE A 30 0.23 12.92 -15.43
CA PHE A 30 -0.60 12.13 -14.53
C PHE A 30 -0.29 12.45 -13.07
N ASN A 31 -1.31 12.45 -12.24
CA ASN A 31 -1.16 12.65 -10.81
C ASN A 31 -0.45 11.47 -10.15
N MET A 32 0.35 11.77 -9.11
CA MET A 32 0.93 10.75 -8.23
C MET A 32 -0.16 9.87 -7.63
N ASN A 33 0.04 8.55 -7.65
CA ASN A 33 -0.93 7.59 -7.13
C ASN A 33 -0.54 7.03 -5.74
N PHE A 34 0.74 7.07 -5.40
CA PHE A 34 1.28 6.61 -4.12
C PHE A 34 2.23 7.65 -3.53
N ASN A 35 2.12 7.88 -2.21
CA ASN A 35 3.01 8.80 -1.48
C ASN A 35 3.47 8.17 -0.16
N TYR A 36 4.36 7.16 -0.23
CA TYR A 36 4.89 6.44 0.93
C TYR A 36 3.80 6.04 1.94
N PRO A 37 2.81 5.24 1.54
CA PRO A 37 1.64 4.97 2.36
C PRO A 37 1.98 4.26 3.68
N TYR A 38 3.04 3.48 3.72
CA TYR A 38 3.44 2.72 4.91
C TYR A 38 4.12 3.55 6.01
N VAL A 39 4.36 4.85 5.83
CA VAL A 39 4.79 5.72 6.93
C VAL A 39 3.61 6.31 7.72
N SER A 40 2.40 5.98 7.34
CA SER A 40 1.17 6.52 7.93
C SER A 40 0.99 6.12 9.39
N LYS A 41 0.42 7.04 10.16
CA LYS A 41 0.16 6.90 11.60
C LYS A 41 -1.33 6.71 11.92
N SER A 42 -2.18 6.62 10.88
CA SER A 42 -3.61 6.32 10.95
C SER A 42 -4.09 5.72 9.64
N ILE A 43 -5.23 5.05 9.66
CA ILE A 43 -5.85 4.52 8.42
C ILE A 43 -6.37 5.67 7.55
N THR A 44 -6.83 6.75 8.16
CA THR A 44 -7.19 7.98 7.43
C THR A 44 -5.99 8.55 6.66
N GLU A 45 -4.81 8.61 7.27
CA GLU A 45 -3.59 9.06 6.59
C GLU A 45 -3.15 8.07 5.52
N PHE A 46 -3.23 6.76 5.80
CA PHE A 46 -2.88 5.71 4.84
C PHE A 46 -3.64 5.87 3.53
N TRP A 47 -4.96 6.02 3.55
CA TRP A 47 -5.79 6.18 2.36
C TRP A 47 -5.62 7.51 1.62
N ARG A 48 -5.05 8.52 2.25
CA ARG A 48 -4.62 9.76 1.59
C ARG A 48 -3.33 9.59 0.79
N ARG A 49 -2.59 8.50 1.06
CA ARG A 49 -1.28 8.18 0.46
C ARG A 49 -1.32 6.98 -0.47
N TRP A 50 -2.37 6.16 -0.38
CA TRP A 50 -2.59 4.95 -1.17
C TRP A 50 -3.66 5.19 -2.21
N HIS A 51 -3.35 4.81 -3.49
CA HIS A 51 -4.29 4.88 -4.62
C HIS A 51 -5.05 6.20 -4.69
N ILE A 52 -4.29 7.30 -4.72
CA ILE A 52 -4.78 8.67 -4.59
C ILE A 52 -5.78 9.00 -5.70
N SER A 53 -5.56 8.52 -6.92
CA SER A 53 -6.46 8.73 -8.05
C SER A 53 -7.85 8.16 -7.79
N LEU A 54 -7.95 6.90 -7.34
CA LEU A 54 -9.22 6.26 -7.01
C LEU A 54 -9.91 6.96 -5.83
N SER A 55 -9.16 7.24 -4.77
CA SER A 55 -9.67 7.94 -3.58
C SER A 55 -10.21 9.32 -3.92
N SER A 56 -9.54 10.05 -4.81
CA SER A 56 -9.99 11.36 -5.30
C SER A 56 -11.27 11.22 -6.14
N TRP A 57 -11.33 10.23 -7.01
CA TRP A 57 -12.52 9.98 -7.83
C TRP A 57 -13.74 9.67 -6.94
N PHE A 58 -13.64 8.74 -6.00
CA PHE A 58 -14.75 8.43 -5.08
C PHE A 58 -15.12 9.62 -4.21
N ARG A 59 -14.13 10.43 -3.78
CA ARG A 59 -14.41 11.67 -3.06
C ARG A 59 -15.24 12.64 -3.88
N ASP A 60 -14.83 12.90 -5.12
CA ASP A 60 -15.39 13.98 -5.92
C ASP A 60 -16.74 13.58 -6.55
N TYR A 61 -16.89 12.32 -6.97
CA TYR A 61 -18.07 11.84 -7.67
C TYR A 61 -19.08 11.10 -6.80
N VAL A 62 -18.71 10.64 -5.61
CA VAL A 62 -19.64 9.93 -4.72
C VAL A 62 -19.78 10.64 -3.37
N TYR A 63 -18.66 10.84 -2.67
CA TYR A 63 -18.72 11.36 -1.30
C TYR A 63 -19.23 12.81 -1.22
N ILE A 64 -18.71 13.72 -2.05
CA ILE A 64 -19.15 15.13 -2.08
C ILE A 64 -20.60 15.26 -2.53
N PRO A 65 -21.06 14.62 -3.61
CA PRO A 65 -22.47 14.65 -4.00
C PRO A 65 -23.45 14.11 -2.95
N LEU A 66 -23.03 13.14 -2.12
CA LEU A 66 -23.83 12.67 -0.99
C LEU A 66 -23.87 13.66 0.20
N GLY A 67 -23.20 14.80 0.07
CA GLY A 67 -23.10 15.86 1.09
C GLY A 67 -21.80 15.85 1.90
N GLY A 68 -20.89 14.90 1.61
CA GLY A 68 -19.58 14.81 2.25
C GLY A 68 -19.65 14.76 3.77
N ASN A 69 -18.83 15.59 4.43
CA ASN A 69 -18.81 15.77 5.87
C ASN A 69 -19.68 16.95 6.38
N ARG A 70 -20.36 17.66 5.46
CA ARG A 70 -21.22 18.84 5.79
C ARG A 70 -22.66 18.46 6.10
N VAL A 71 -22.87 17.24 6.60
CA VAL A 71 -24.18 16.67 6.93
C VAL A 71 -24.19 16.18 8.37
N SER A 72 -25.36 15.76 8.89
CA SER A 72 -25.45 15.17 10.21
C SER A 72 -24.58 13.93 10.37
N LYS A 73 -24.18 13.59 11.60
CA LYS A 73 -23.32 12.43 11.92
C LYS A 73 -23.83 11.13 11.27
N ILE A 74 -25.13 10.87 11.34
CA ILE A 74 -25.74 9.66 10.76
C ILE A 74 -25.57 9.63 9.23
N LYS A 75 -25.87 10.76 8.57
CA LYS A 75 -25.68 10.86 7.11
C LYS A 75 -24.21 10.74 6.70
N HIS A 76 -23.30 11.27 7.50
CA HIS A 76 -21.86 11.15 7.25
C HIS A 76 -21.38 9.69 7.38
N ILE A 77 -21.83 8.95 8.41
CA ILE A 77 -21.54 7.52 8.57
C ILE A 77 -22.06 6.74 7.34
N ARG A 78 -23.32 6.99 6.94
CA ARG A 78 -23.89 6.40 5.72
C ARG A 78 -23.04 6.71 4.49
N ASN A 79 -22.61 7.95 4.30
CA ASN A 79 -21.81 8.35 3.14
C ASN A 79 -20.47 7.60 3.09
N LEU A 80 -19.79 7.45 4.23
CA LEU A 80 -18.55 6.66 4.33
C LEU A 80 -18.80 5.19 3.98
N LEU A 81 -19.84 4.57 4.53
CA LEU A 81 -20.17 3.18 4.24
C LEU A 81 -20.52 2.96 2.77
N ILE A 82 -21.26 3.87 2.13
CA ILE A 82 -21.57 3.80 0.70
C ILE A 82 -20.29 3.86 -0.13
N VAL A 83 -19.41 4.84 0.13
CA VAL A 83 -18.15 4.98 -0.60
C VAL A 83 -17.32 3.71 -0.49
N TRP A 84 -17.12 3.19 0.72
CA TRP A 84 -16.29 2.01 0.94
C TRP A 84 -16.91 0.71 0.43
N PHE A 85 -18.22 0.58 0.51
CA PHE A 85 -18.95 -0.52 -0.15
C PHE A 85 -18.72 -0.51 -1.67
N LEU A 86 -18.90 0.66 -2.30
CA LEU A 86 -18.68 0.81 -3.75
C LEU A 86 -17.20 0.63 -4.12
N THR A 87 -16.27 1.06 -3.29
CA THR A 87 -14.84 0.80 -3.48
C THR A 87 -14.54 -0.70 -3.47
N GLY A 88 -15.16 -1.44 -2.55
CA GLY A 88 -15.04 -2.90 -2.52
C GLY A 88 -15.60 -3.55 -3.78
N LEU A 89 -16.80 -3.18 -4.22
CA LEU A 89 -17.41 -3.67 -5.46
C LEU A 89 -16.59 -3.33 -6.72
N TRP A 90 -15.96 -2.18 -6.73
CA TRP A 90 -15.10 -1.77 -7.84
C TRP A 90 -13.89 -2.70 -8.00
N HIS A 91 -13.35 -3.24 -6.91
CA HIS A 91 -12.24 -4.19 -6.94
C HIS A 91 -12.66 -5.58 -7.45
N GLY A 92 -13.93 -5.95 -7.33
CA GLY A 92 -14.44 -7.21 -7.85
C GLY A 92 -15.79 -7.62 -7.25
N ALA A 93 -16.47 -8.52 -7.93
CA ALA A 93 -17.82 -9.00 -7.55
C ALA A 93 -17.81 -10.10 -6.46
N ALA A 94 -16.70 -10.27 -5.73
CA ALA A 94 -16.58 -11.27 -4.68
C ALA A 94 -16.78 -10.65 -3.28
N TRP A 95 -17.35 -11.43 -2.37
CA TRP A 95 -17.68 -10.98 -1.01
C TRP A 95 -16.49 -10.56 -0.15
N ASN A 96 -15.31 -11.10 -0.42
CA ASN A 96 -14.06 -10.67 0.25
C ASN A 96 -13.73 -9.20 -0.04
N PHE A 97 -13.96 -8.71 -1.27
CA PHE A 97 -13.73 -7.30 -1.61
C PHE A 97 -14.75 -6.37 -0.95
N VAL A 98 -16.01 -6.79 -0.90
CA VAL A 98 -17.05 -6.04 -0.19
C VAL A 98 -16.73 -5.96 1.31
N ALA A 99 -16.35 -7.08 1.92
CA ALA A 99 -15.97 -7.12 3.32
C ALA A 99 -14.71 -6.26 3.60
N TRP A 100 -13.71 -6.31 2.71
CA TRP A 100 -12.53 -5.45 2.76
C TRP A 100 -12.89 -3.97 2.71
N GLY A 101 -13.76 -3.57 1.79
CA GLY A 101 -14.24 -2.19 1.72
C GLY A 101 -14.96 -1.77 2.99
N LEU A 102 -15.92 -2.56 3.47
CA LEU A 102 -16.65 -2.28 4.71
C LEU A 102 -15.73 -2.27 5.94
N TYR A 103 -14.72 -3.14 6.00
CA TYR A 103 -13.69 -3.13 7.04
C TYR A 103 -13.04 -1.74 7.16
N TYR A 104 -12.57 -1.16 6.05
CA TYR A 104 -11.99 0.18 6.09
C TYR A 104 -13.02 1.27 6.34
N GLY A 105 -14.23 1.15 5.81
CA GLY A 105 -15.32 2.07 6.11
C GLY A 105 -15.62 2.16 7.61
N VAL A 106 -15.68 1.02 8.28
CA VAL A 106 -15.91 0.93 9.73
C VAL A 106 -14.73 1.51 10.51
N ILE A 107 -13.49 1.17 10.16
CA ILE A 107 -12.30 1.71 10.85
C ILE A 107 -12.24 3.22 10.72
N LEU A 108 -12.48 3.79 9.56
CA LEU A 108 -12.48 5.25 9.35
C LEU A 108 -13.57 5.96 10.17
N ILE A 109 -14.73 5.34 10.33
CA ILE A 109 -15.79 5.85 11.22
C ILE A 109 -15.31 5.82 12.67
N ILE A 110 -14.72 4.70 13.11
CA ILE A 110 -14.18 4.55 14.46
C ILE A 110 -13.04 5.53 14.71
N GLU A 111 -12.08 5.66 13.78
CA GLU A 111 -11.01 6.66 13.89
C GLU A 111 -11.58 8.06 14.08
N LYS A 112 -12.51 8.45 13.21
CA LYS A 112 -13.02 9.81 13.22
C LYS A 112 -13.82 10.16 14.46
N TYR A 113 -14.66 9.25 14.97
CA TYR A 113 -15.62 9.56 16.01
C TYR A 113 -15.24 9.08 17.41
N LEU A 114 -14.32 8.12 17.51
CA LEU A 114 -13.95 7.50 18.77
C LEU A 114 -12.46 7.57 19.06
N LEU A 115 -11.61 7.23 18.09
CA LEU A 115 -10.18 7.04 18.34
C LEU A 115 -9.32 8.28 18.12
N SER A 116 -9.77 9.28 17.35
CA SER A 116 -8.97 10.48 17.07
C SER A 116 -8.37 11.12 18.33
N PRO A 117 -9.13 11.38 19.43
CA PRO A 117 -8.56 11.98 20.62
C PRO A 117 -7.54 11.11 21.35
N VAL A 118 -7.65 9.79 21.20
CA VAL A 118 -6.73 8.81 21.80
C VAL A 118 -5.46 8.73 20.95
N LEU A 119 -5.61 8.57 19.63
CA LEU A 119 -4.50 8.48 18.70
C LEU A 119 -3.59 9.72 18.77
N ASP A 120 -4.18 10.91 18.90
CA ASP A 120 -3.42 12.16 18.97
C ASP A 120 -2.55 12.28 20.23
N ARG A 121 -2.83 11.48 21.27
CA ARG A 121 -2.04 11.44 22.53
C ARG A 121 -0.98 10.35 22.53
N LEU A 122 -1.05 9.40 21.60
CA LEU A 122 -0.10 8.28 21.55
C LEU A 122 1.21 8.67 20.85
N PRO A 123 2.34 8.07 21.27
CA PRO A 123 3.61 8.20 20.56
C PRO A 123 3.47 7.74 19.10
N ASP A 124 4.22 8.38 18.22
CA ASP A 124 4.21 8.11 16.79
C ASP A 124 4.46 6.64 16.43
N VAL A 125 5.34 5.98 17.18
CA VAL A 125 5.65 4.55 16.99
C VAL A 125 4.40 3.69 17.23
N VAL A 126 3.63 3.96 18.29
CA VAL A 126 2.41 3.21 18.61
C VAL A 126 1.34 3.43 17.54
N ARG A 127 1.18 4.67 17.09
CA ARG A 127 0.27 5.03 15.99
C ARG A 127 0.65 4.33 14.69
N HIS A 128 1.95 4.25 14.42
CA HIS A 128 2.45 3.57 13.24
C HIS A 128 2.20 2.07 13.30
N ILE A 129 2.47 1.41 14.44
CA ILE A 129 2.17 -0.01 14.65
C ILE A 129 0.67 -0.27 14.47
N TYR A 130 -0.19 0.55 15.06
CA TYR A 130 -1.64 0.49 14.89
C TYR A 130 -2.02 0.52 13.40
N SER A 131 -1.51 1.50 12.65
CA SER A 131 -1.80 1.65 11.24
C SER A 131 -1.34 0.43 10.42
N ILE A 132 -0.09 -0.01 10.61
CA ILE A 132 0.47 -1.15 9.88
C ILE A 132 -0.29 -2.45 10.16
N VAL A 133 -0.62 -2.73 11.43
CA VAL A 133 -1.37 -3.95 11.79
C VAL A 133 -2.72 -3.99 11.08
N LEU A 134 -3.48 -2.88 11.11
CA LEU A 134 -4.78 -2.82 10.43
C LEU A 134 -4.65 -2.90 8.91
N VAL A 135 -3.62 -2.30 8.32
CA VAL A 135 -3.37 -2.41 6.88
C VAL A 135 -3.05 -3.86 6.50
N VAL A 136 -2.20 -4.54 7.25
CA VAL A 136 -1.86 -5.95 6.97
C VAL A 136 -3.08 -6.86 7.08
N ILE A 137 -3.93 -6.68 8.10
CA ILE A 137 -5.21 -7.42 8.20
C ILE A 137 -6.10 -7.13 7.00
N GLY A 138 -6.19 -5.87 6.58
CA GLY A 138 -6.92 -5.48 5.37
C GLY A 138 -6.39 -6.18 4.12
N TRP A 139 -5.07 -6.31 3.96
CA TRP A 139 -4.48 -7.04 2.83
C TRP A 139 -4.76 -8.54 2.88
N VAL A 140 -4.81 -9.16 4.06
CA VAL A 140 -5.22 -10.55 4.20
C VAL A 140 -6.66 -10.76 3.73
N LEU A 141 -7.58 -9.88 4.12
CA LEU A 141 -8.97 -9.92 3.62
C LEU A 141 -9.05 -9.75 2.11
N PHE A 142 -8.28 -8.82 1.56
CA PHE A 142 -8.26 -8.55 0.12
C PHE A 142 -7.74 -9.74 -0.70
N PHE A 143 -6.67 -10.37 -0.22
CA PHE A 143 -5.97 -11.43 -0.96
C PHE A 143 -6.61 -12.81 -0.80
N SER A 144 -7.41 -13.03 0.25
CA SER A 144 -7.99 -14.33 0.56
C SER A 144 -9.16 -14.66 -0.36
N SER A 145 -9.21 -15.89 -0.84
CA SER A 145 -10.32 -16.38 -1.68
C SER A 145 -11.60 -16.69 -0.89
N SER A 146 -11.50 -16.81 0.45
CA SER A 146 -12.62 -17.06 1.35
C SER A 146 -12.38 -16.46 2.73
N PHE A 147 -13.47 -16.24 3.48
CA PHE A 147 -13.37 -15.77 4.88
C PHE A 147 -12.70 -16.80 5.80
N GLY A 148 -12.86 -18.11 5.52
CA GLY A 148 -12.15 -19.16 6.26
C GLY A 148 -10.65 -19.04 6.10
N GLN A 149 -10.18 -18.92 4.86
CA GLN A 149 -8.77 -18.72 4.57
C GLN A 149 -8.21 -17.45 5.22
N ALA A 150 -8.96 -16.33 5.18
CA ALA A 150 -8.56 -15.10 5.84
C ALA A 150 -8.42 -15.28 7.37
N ALA A 151 -9.39 -15.95 7.99
CA ALA A 151 -9.37 -16.23 9.42
C ALA A 151 -8.19 -17.12 9.82
N ASP A 152 -7.94 -18.18 9.06
CA ASP A 152 -6.81 -19.08 9.32
C ASP A 152 -5.47 -18.37 9.14
N TYR A 153 -5.35 -17.53 8.10
CA TYR A 153 -4.14 -16.73 7.89
C TYR A 153 -3.90 -15.76 9.06
N ILE A 154 -4.94 -15.06 9.52
CA ILE A 154 -4.85 -14.15 10.67
C ILE A 154 -4.48 -14.94 11.94
N ARG A 155 -5.09 -16.11 12.18
CA ARG A 155 -4.73 -16.96 13.33
C ARG A 155 -3.25 -17.33 13.34
N VAL A 156 -2.72 -17.77 12.18
CA VAL A 156 -1.30 -18.12 12.04
C VAL A 156 -0.41 -16.89 12.25
N MET A 157 -0.79 -15.71 11.74
CA MET A 157 -0.04 -14.46 11.97
C MET A 157 0.10 -14.13 13.47
N PHE A 158 -0.89 -14.48 14.28
CA PHE A 158 -0.86 -14.28 15.73
C PHE A 158 -0.37 -15.50 16.52
N GLY A 159 0.30 -16.44 15.83
CA GLY A 159 1.01 -17.56 16.45
C GLY A 159 0.19 -18.83 16.66
N ALA A 160 -1.03 -18.94 16.13
CA ALA A 160 -1.79 -20.17 16.22
C ALA A 160 -1.11 -21.29 15.41
N GLY A 161 -0.78 -22.40 16.06
CA GLY A 161 -0.09 -23.54 15.43
C GLY A 161 1.42 -23.35 15.26
N ALA A 162 2.00 -22.30 15.81
CA ALA A 162 3.44 -22.07 15.77
C ALA A 162 4.17 -23.06 16.71
N HIS A 163 5.14 -23.81 16.18
CA HIS A 163 6.02 -24.71 16.94
C HIS A 163 7.32 -24.00 17.40
N GLY A 164 7.34 -22.67 17.42
CA GLY A 164 8.48 -21.84 17.80
C GLY A 164 8.42 -20.46 17.15
N PHE A 165 9.37 -19.59 17.50
CA PHE A 165 9.42 -18.21 17.01
C PHE A 165 9.91 -18.13 15.56
N ALA A 166 10.70 -19.09 15.11
CA ALA A 166 11.17 -19.23 13.74
C ALA A 166 11.55 -20.70 13.49
N ASP A 167 11.23 -21.21 12.33
CA ASP A 167 11.71 -22.49 11.84
C ASP A 167 12.94 -22.31 10.93
N ARG A 168 13.56 -23.43 10.54
CA ARG A 168 14.76 -23.41 9.71
C ARG A 168 14.49 -22.80 8.34
N GLU A 169 13.31 -23.02 7.76
CA GLU A 169 12.93 -22.50 6.46
C GLU A 169 12.74 -20.98 6.51
N SER A 170 12.04 -20.47 7.51
CA SER A 170 11.86 -19.02 7.71
C SER A 170 13.20 -18.29 7.91
N MET A 171 14.12 -18.89 8.69
CA MET A 171 15.46 -18.33 8.88
C MET A 171 16.30 -18.36 7.59
N TYR A 172 16.20 -19.43 6.82
CA TYR A 172 16.85 -19.51 5.51
C TYR A 172 16.32 -18.43 4.56
N LEU A 173 15.00 -18.29 4.43
CA LEU A 173 14.38 -17.27 3.59
C LEU A 173 14.75 -15.84 4.02
N LEU A 174 14.81 -15.60 5.33
CA LEU A 174 15.22 -14.30 5.86
C LEU A 174 16.68 -13.97 5.50
N THR A 175 17.58 -14.91 5.76
CA THR A 175 19.03 -14.69 5.56
C THR A 175 19.43 -14.65 4.09
N SER A 176 18.85 -15.52 3.25
CA SER A 176 19.14 -15.56 1.81
C SER A 176 18.63 -14.31 1.06
N ASN A 177 17.60 -13.68 1.56
CA ASN A 177 17.02 -12.47 0.98
C ASN A 177 17.29 -11.18 1.79
N LEU A 178 18.25 -11.20 2.71
CA LEU A 178 18.50 -10.07 3.62
C LEU A 178 18.74 -8.75 2.88
N ILE A 179 19.54 -8.77 1.82
CA ILE A 179 19.83 -7.57 1.00
C ILE A 179 18.55 -7.05 0.36
N LEU A 180 17.72 -7.94 -0.19
CA LEU A 180 16.44 -7.57 -0.78
C LEU A 180 15.51 -6.95 0.27
N TRP A 181 15.43 -7.53 1.47
CA TRP A 181 14.64 -6.98 2.58
C TRP A 181 15.08 -5.56 2.94
N LEU A 182 16.39 -5.32 3.03
CA LEU A 182 16.92 -3.99 3.32
C LEU A 182 16.56 -2.98 2.21
N ILE A 183 16.71 -3.37 0.94
CA ILE A 183 16.31 -2.52 -0.19
C ILE A 183 14.83 -2.17 -0.13
N LEU A 184 13.96 -3.16 0.13
CA LEU A 184 12.51 -2.96 0.23
C LEU A 184 12.13 -2.06 1.41
N ILE A 185 12.74 -2.24 2.58
CA ILE A 185 12.50 -1.42 3.76
C ILE A 185 12.90 0.04 3.48
N PHE A 186 14.11 0.28 2.98
CA PHE A 186 14.55 1.64 2.67
C PHE A 186 13.77 2.25 1.51
N GLY A 187 13.48 1.48 0.45
CA GLY A 187 12.70 1.92 -0.70
C GLY A 187 11.25 2.27 -0.40
N SER A 188 10.67 1.67 0.65
CA SER A 188 9.31 2.00 1.11
C SER A 188 9.23 3.28 1.96
N THR A 189 10.38 3.92 2.27
CA THR A 189 10.48 5.15 3.04
C THR A 189 10.89 6.34 2.17
N PRO A 190 10.56 7.58 2.55
CA PRO A 190 10.97 8.76 1.82
C PRO A 190 12.47 9.08 1.96
N LEU A 191 13.23 8.34 2.77
CA LEU A 191 14.65 8.63 3.06
C LEU A 191 15.53 8.65 1.81
N VAL A 192 15.34 7.67 0.91
CA VAL A 192 16.11 7.57 -0.33
C VAL A 192 15.80 8.76 -1.24
N HIS A 193 14.52 9.12 -1.35
CA HIS A 193 14.08 10.26 -2.14
C HIS A 193 14.69 11.58 -1.62
N PHE A 194 14.62 11.85 -0.32
CA PHE A 194 15.20 13.06 0.27
C PHE A 194 16.73 13.14 0.08
N ARG A 195 17.43 12.01 0.21
CA ARG A 195 18.88 11.95 -0.03
C ARG A 195 19.21 12.23 -1.49
N TYR A 196 18.44 11.64 -2.41
CA TYR A 196 18.61 11.86 -3.84
C TYR A 196 18.34 13.31 -4.24
N GLU A 197 17.25 13.92 -3.78
CA GLU A 197 16.93 15.33 -3.99
C GLU A 197 18.05 16.26 -3.46
N HIS A 198 18.55 15.97 -2.28
CA HIS A 198 19.66 16.73 -1.69
C HIS A 198 20.93 16.62 -2.55
N MET A 199 21.24 15.43 -3.07
CA MET A 199 22.38 15.19 -3.97
C MET A 199 22.21 15.96 -5.28
N LEU A 200 21.03 15.96 -5.89
CA LEU A 200 20.73 16.72 -7.10
C LEU A 200 20.96 18.25 -6.90
N ARG A 201 20.52 18.78 -5.77
CA ARG A 201 20.66 20.20 -5.45
C ARG A 201 22.13 20.61 -5.19
N SER A 202 22.98 19.68 -4.78
CA SER A 202 24.38 20.00 -4.44
C SER A 202 25.27 20.30 -5.64
N LYS A 203 24.82 20.02 -6.88
CA LYS A 203 25.54 20.26 -8.17
C LYS A 203 27.00 19.75 -8.25
N LYS A 204 27.43 18.90 -7.31
CA LYS A 204 28.83 18.45 -7.21
C LYS A 204 29.22 17.41 -8.26
N TRP A 205 28.25 16.78 -8.92
CA TRP A 205 28.47 15.69 -9.88
C TRP A 205 27.63 15.90 -11.14
N ASN A 206 28.08 15.37 -12.26
CA ASN A 206 27.25 15.30 -13.46
C ASN A 206 26.14 14.24 -13.27
N THR A 207 25.13 14.64 -12.49
CA THR A 207 24.04 13.77 -12.01
C THR A 207 23.28 13.15 -13.17
N THR A 208 23.22 13.80 -14.32
CA THR A 208 22.52 13.29 -15.51
C THR A 208 23.17 12.01 -16.02
N ILE A 209 24.50 11.99 -16.19
CA ILE A 209 25.21 10.79 -16.69
C ILE A 209 25.11 9.67 -15.66
N ILE A 210 25.35 9.96 -14.37
CA ILE A 210 25.27 8.94 -13.32
C ILE A 210 23.87 8.32 -13.26
N ASN A 211 22.84 9.16 -13.29
CA ASN A 211 21.46 8.68 -13.31
C ASN A 211 21.15 7.81 -14.53
N SER A 212 21.57 8.25 -15.72
CA SER A 212 21.37 7.47 -16.95
C SER A 212 22.02 6.08 -16.87
N VAL A 213 23.25 6.01 -16.35
CA VAL A 213 23.95 4.74 -16.15
C VAL A 213 23.25 3.85 -15.12
N VAL A 214 22.85 4.42 -13.97
CA VAL A 214 22.14 3.67 -12.92
C VAL A 214 20.79 3.16 -13.42
N TYR A 215 20.01 3.99 -14.10
CA TYR A 215 18.71 3.56 -14.64
C TYR A 215 18.86 2.51 -15.75
N ALA A 216 19.87 2.63 -16.63
CA ALA A 216 20.17 1.60 -17.62
C ALA A 216 20.57 0.27 -16.96
N ALA A 217 21.42 0.31 -15.94
CA ALA A 217 21.82 -0.89 -15.20
C ALA A 217 20.61 -1.55 -14.50
N LEU A 218 19.78 -0.77 -13.80
CA LEU A 218 18.55 -1.26 -13.17
C LEU A 218 17.59 -1.86 -14.19
N PHE A 219 17.44 -1.23 -15.35
CA PHE A 219 16.58 -1.73 -16.43
C PHE A 219 17.07 -3.08 -16.95
N ILE A 220 18.38 -3.25 -17.17
CA ILE A 220 18.98 -4.53 -17.58
C ILE A 220 18.75 -5.62 -16.53
N VAL A 221 18.92 -5.29 -15.24
CA VAL A 221 18.64 -6.22 -14.13
C VAL A 221 17.17 -6.63 -14.12
N CYS A 222 16.24 -5.68 -14.28
CA CYS A 222 14.82 -5.98 -14.36
C CYS A 222 14.49 -6.91 -15.54
N ILE A 223 15.06 -6.66 -16.72
CA ILE A 223 14.89 -7.55 -17.90
C ILE A 223 15.42 -8.95 -17.59
N ALA A 224 16.61 -9.06 -16.99
CA ALA A 224 17.19 -10.35 -16.64
C ALA A 224 16.26 -11.16 -15.71
N TYR A 225 15.69 -10.52 -14.69
CA TYR A 225 14.69 -11.15 -13.82
C TYR A 225 13.42 -11.56 -14.57
N LEU A 226 12.88 -10.71 -15.43
CA LEU A 226 11.68 -11.01 -16.21
C LEU A 226 11.86 -12.19 -17.17
N VAL A 227 13.04 -12.32 -17.78
CA VAL A 227 13.34 -13.41 -18.71
C VAL A 227 13.56 -14.75 -18.00
N THR A 228 14.06 -14.72 -16.76
CA THR A 228 14.30 -15.93 -15.96
C THR A 228 13.03 -16.46 -15.27
N GLU A 229 12.03 -15.61 -15.06
CA GLU A 229 10.78 -16.00 -14.41
C GLU A 229 9.80 -16.61 -15.42
N THR A 230 9.41 -17.87 -15.20
CA THR A 230 8.38 -18.58 -16.00
C THR A 230 6.96 -18.21 -15.62
N TYR A 231 6.80 -17.38 -14.61
CA TYR A 231 5.55 -17.05 -13.95
C TYR A 231 5.27 -15.54 -14.05
N ASN A 232 4.04 -15.16 -14.43
CA ASN A 232 3.64 -13.75 -14.41
C ASN A 232 3.52 -13.26 -12.96
N PRO A 233 4.44 -12.44 -12.47
CA PRO A 233 4.47 -12.01 -11.08
C PRO A 233 3.38 -10.98 -10.75
N PHE A 234 2.71 -10.40 -11.76
CA PHE A 234 1.76 -9.31 -11.57
C PHE A 234 0.48 -9.78 -10.90
N LEU A 235 0.32 -9.41 -9.65
CA LEU A 235 -0.77 -9.88 -8.78
C LEU A 235 -2.15 -9.38 -9.21
N TYR A 236 -2.22 -8.19 -9.78
CA TYR A 236 -3.47 -7.50 -10.11
C TYR A 236 -4.27 -8.15 -11.24
N PHE A 237 -3.66 -9.02 -12.06
CA PHE A 237 -4.37 -9.78 -13.10
C PHE A 237 -4.93 -11.13 -12.63
N ARG A 238 -4.88 -11.42 -11.33
CA ARG A 238 -5.45 -12.66 -10.76
C ARG A 238 -6.82 -12.48 -10.12
N PHE A 239 -7.39 -11.30 -10.22
CA PHE A 239 -8.70 -10.98 -9.68
C PHE A 239 -9.73 -10.78 -10.78
#